data_5f785b5c0fcde330ed44d092ce0d5706
#
_entry.id   5f785b5c0fcde330ed44d092ce0d5706
#
_cell.length_a   1.000
_cell.length_b   1.000
_cell.length_c   1.000
_cell.angle_alpha   90.00
_cell.angle_beta   90.00
_cell.angle_gamma   90.00
#
_symmetry.space_group_name_H-M   'P 1'
#
loop_
_entity.id
_entity.type
_entity.pdbx_description
1 polymer ?
#
loop_
_entity_poly.entity_id
_entity_poly.type
_entity_poly.pdbx_seq_one_letter_code
_entity_poly.pdbx_strand_id
1 'polypeptide(L)'
;MQGYFFWRIVLNYIIFDLEWNNAYNYAAKKGVNEIIEIGAIKFDENLNTIDTFKQLIKPNIAKKLSSRCKKLTSITMDEIKKDGVSFENAFSLFSDWCGNDDNLFLTWSNSDLYVLSNNFHMNFGKSNIDFIKKYCDAQKYCMSFIASTDCKTQISLSKCAELMNIDVDQSKLHRALMDCVVTGECFKKVFDKDKLKGFIHDCDNDYFERLIYKNTYINKPNANGFSLRDVEFTCTNCESSIRLIKPFENSNNTFKTIGACTKCNKKFWLYVRAKRTYDGVTVTSKAVAMNKRRANKIDTKCLK
;
A
#
# COMPACT_ATOMS: atom_id res chain seq x y z
N MET A 1 28.74 -9.95 43.46
CA MET A 1 27.49 -9.33 42.97
C MET A 1 27.76 -8.82 41.57
N GLN A 2 27.42 -9.61 40.55
CA GLN A 2 27.48 -9.17 39.17
C GLN A 2 26.19 -8.39 38.88
N GLY A 3 26.31 -7.07 38.75
CA GLY A 3 25.20 -6.21 38.33
C GLY A 3 24.88 -6.50 36.86
N TYR A 4 23.77 -7.17 36.61
CA TYR A 4 23.18 -7.23 35.29
C TYR A 4 22.69 -5.82 34.95
N PHE A 5 23.45 -5.08 34.15
CA PHE A 5 22.97 -3.89 33.44
C PHE A 5 21.96 -4.39 32.41
N PHE A 6 20.67 -4.40 32.77
CA PHE A 6 19.60 -4.44 31.80
C PHE A 6 19.68 -3.13 31.01
N TRP A 7 20.25 -3.17 29.83
CA TRP A 7 20.06 -2.11 28.84
C TRP A 7 18.56 -2.05 28.57
N ARG A 8 17.90 -1.06 29.15
CA ARG A 8 16.50 -0.77 28.85
C ARG A 8 16.49 -0.28 27.42
N ILE A 9 16.04 -1.12 26.49
CA ILE A 9 15.87 -0.72 25.10
C ILE A 9 14.79 0.35 25.13
N VAL A 10 15.17 1.60 24.95
CA VAL A 10 14.26 2.73 24.86
C VAL A 10 13.67 2.67 23.46
N LEU A 11 12.43 2.30 23.36
CA LEU A 11 11.71 2.28 22.09
C LEU A 11 11.13 3.66 21.82
N ASN A 12 11.65 4.36 20.82
CA ASN A 12 11.04 5.58 20.33
C ASN A 12 10.02 5.28 19.22
N TYR A 13 8.98 6.10 19.13
CA TYR A 13 8.00 6.04 18.05
C TYR A 13 8.24 7.21 17.11
N ILE A 14 8.50 6.91 15.83
CA ILE A 14 8.68 7.93 14.79
C ILE A 14 7.49 7.84 13.84
N ILE A 15 6.62 8.82 13.86
CA ILE A 15 5.55 8.96 12.89
C ILE A 15 6.04 9.88 11.79
N PHE A 16 5.99 9.44 10.54
CA PHE A 16 6.33 10.27 9.40
C PHE A 16 5.23 10.25 8.34
N ASP A 17 5.16 11.32 7.60
CA ASP A 17 4.24 11.54 6.49
C ASP A 17 4.98 12.22 5.34
N LEU A 18 4.50 12.02 4.14
CA LEU A 18 5.13 12.52 2.92
C LEU A 18 4.13 13.28 2.07
N GLU A 19 4.56 14.40 1.53
CA GLU A 19 3.87 15.00 0.41
C GLU A 19 4.60 14.68 -0.89
N TRP A 20 3.87 14.33 -1.95
CA TRP A 20 4.47 14.01 -3.24
C TRP A 20 3.72 14.58 -4.43
N ASN A 21 4.47 14.83 -5.47
CA ASN A 21 3.95 15.24 -6.76
C ASN A 21 3.94 14.07 -7.76
N ASN A 22 2.84 13.86 -8.45
CA ASN A 22 2.79 12.88 -9.52
C ASN A 22 3.54 13.43 -10.74
N ALA A 23 4.54 12.71 -11.18
CA ALA A 23 5.37 13.02 -12.34
C ALA A 23 5.39 11.85 -13.34
N TYR A 24 5.80 12.09 -14.56
CA TYR A 24 6.04 11.04 -15.56
C TYR A 24 7.52 10.97 -15.88
N ASN A 25 8.15 9.85 -15.57
CA ASN A 25 9.54 9.58 -15.93
C ASN A 25 9.60 9.06 -17.37
N TYR A 26 10.00 9.93 -18.30
CA TYR A 26 10.06 9.59 -19.73
C TYR A 26 11.13 8.53 -20.04
N ALA A 27 12.24 8.49 -19.32
CA ALA A 27 13.29 7.49 -19.50
C ALA A 27 12.79 6.09 -19.08
N ALA A 28 12.12 6.00 -17.95
CA ALA A 28 11.54 4.77 -17.43
C ALA A 28 10.14 4.47 -17.99
N LYS A 29 9.55 5.36 -18.79
CA LYS A 29 8.19 5.29 -19.38
C LYS A 29 7.11 4.93 -18.34
N LYS A 30 7.19 5.52 -17.14
CA LYS A 30 6.24 5.25 -16.05
C LYS A 30 5.91 6.49 -15.23
N GLY A 31 4.72 6.49 -14.63
CA GLY A 31 4.36 7.45 -13.60
C GLY A 31 5.14 7.19 -12.32
N VAL A 32 5.55 8.25 -11.64
CA VAL A 32 6.25 8.22 -10.36
C VAL A 32 5.63 9.23 -9.39
N ASN A 33 5.69 8.91 -8.10
CA ASN A 33 5.36 9.82 -7.02
C ASN A 33 6.68 10.39 -6.49
N GLU A 34 6.99 11.62 -6.83
CA GLU A 34 8.23 12.31 -6.43
C GLU A 34 7.98 13.05 -5.12
N ILE A 35 8.71 12.70 -4.06
CA ILE A 35 8.56 13.32 -2.74
C ILE A 35 8.99 14.79 -2.83
N ILE A 36 8.18 15.67 -2.24
CA ILE A 36 8.42 17.12 -2.18
C ILE A 36 8.48 17.67 -0.74
N GLU A 37 7.99 16.93 0.24
CA GLU A 37 8.13 17.23 1.67
C GLU A 37 8.20 15.93 2.48
N ILE A 38 9.06 15.89 3.48
CA ILE A 38 9.05 14.90 4.56
C ILE A 38 8.71 15.66 5.84
N GLY A 39 7.69 15.18 6.56
CA GLY A 39 7.38 15.59 7.93
C GLY A 39 7.51 14.41 8.86
N ALA A 40 7.97 14.63 10.08
CA ALA A 40 7.98 13.58 11.10
C ALA A 40 7.91 14.15 12.52
N ILE A 41 7.43 13.32 13.44
CA ILE A 41 7.40 13.59 14.88
C ILE A 41 7.97 12.38 15.61
N LYS A 42 8.82 12.63 16.61
CA LYS A 42 9.41 11.59 17.45
C LYS A 42 8.82 11.66 18.85
N PHE A 43 8.42 10.52 19.37
CA PHE A 43 7.94 10.33 20.74
C PHE A 43 8.85 9.38 21.50
N ASP A 44 8.96 9.59 22.81
CA ASP A 44 9.58 8.65 23.75
C ASP A 44 8.65 7.43 24.05
N GLU A 45 9.14 6.54 24.90
CA GLU A 45 8.38 5.36 25.35
C GLU A 45 7.06 5.68 26.09
N ASN A 46 6.93 6.92 26.60
CA ASN A 46 5.75 7.43 27.32
C ASN A 46 4.84 8.27 26.40
N LEU A 47 5.13 8.32 25.12
CA LEU A 47 4.46 9.12 24.09
C LEU A 47 4.57 10.64 24.29
N ASN A 48 5.60 11.11 25.02
CA ASN A 48 5.94 12.52 25.03
C ASN A 48 6.66 12.88 23.73
N THR A 49 6.32 14.02 23.15
CA THR A 49 7.03 14.52 21.96
C THR A 49 8.47 14.89 22.35
N ILE A 50 9.45 14.28 21.66
CA ILE A 50 10.87 14.57 21.82
C ILE A 50 11.30 15.65 20.83
N ASP A 51 10.94 15.48 19.55
CA ASP A 51 11.42 16.33 18.46
C ASP A 51 10.50 16.25 17.22
N THR A 52 10.68 17.18 16.29
CA THR A 52 9.98 17.22 15.02
C THR A 52 10.95 17.46 13.86
N PHE A 53 10.61 16.88 12.71
CA PHE A 53 11.38 17.04 11.47
C PHE A 53 10.49 17.56 10.35
N LYS A 54 11.04 18.46 9.53
CA LYS A 54 10.38 18.94 8.34
C LYS A 54 11.40 19.35 7.29
N GLN A 55 11.29 18.81 6.07
CA GLN A 55 12.21 19.16 4.98
C GLN A 55 11.49 19.16 3.64
N LEU A 56 11.58 20.28 2.91
CA LEU A 56 11.17 20.37 1.50
C LEU A 56 12.23 19.75 0.59
N ILE A 57 11.75 19.11 -0.50
CA ILE A 57 12.59 18.37 -1.44
C ILE A 57 12.38 18.92 -2.86
N LYS A 58 13.47 19.18 -3.54
CA LYS A 58 13.48 19.58 -4.96
C LYS A 58 13.21 18.35 -5.82
N PRO A 59 12.11 18.32 -6.61
CA PRO A 59 11.86 17.22 -7.52
C PRO A 59 12.90 17.18 -8.66
N ASN A 60 13.38 15.99 -9.00
CA ASN A 60 14.36 15.77 -10.08
C ASN A 60 13.70 15.61 -11.46
N ILE A 61 12.50 15.02 -11.50
CA ILE A 61 11.80 14.66 -12.74
C ILE A 61 10.80 15.74 -13.12
N ALA A 62 9.99 16.20 -12.14
CA ALA A 62 8.95 17.17 -12.36
C ALA A 62 9.48 18.61 -12.39
N LYS A 63 9.33 19.31 -13.50
CA LYS A 63 9.64 20.75 -13.58
C LYS A 63 8.57 21.65 -12.97
N LYS A 64 7.37 21.10 -12.72
CA LYS A 64 6.20 21.81 -12.16
C LYS A 64 5.40 20.88 -11.27
N LEU A 65 4.80 21.44 -10.22
CA LEU A 65 3.83 20.70 -9.41
C LEU A 65 2.50 20.60 -10.16
N SER A 66 1.85 19.45 -10.08
CA SER A 66 0.52 19.22 -10.62
C SER A 66 -0.52 20.11 -9.91
N SER A 67 -1.60 20.45 -10.59
CA SER A 67 -2.67 21.27 -10.00
C SER A 67 -3.28 20.58 -8.77
N ARG A 68 -3.36 19.25 -8.78
CA ARG A 68 -3.84 18.45 -7.64
C ARG A 68 -2.89 18.59 -6.44
N CYS A 69 -1.59 18.43 -6.65
CA CYS A 69 -0.58 18.57 -5.61
C CYS A 69 -0.65 19.96 -4.96
N LYS A 70 -0.62 21.01 -5.75
CA LYS A 70 -0.73 22.41 -5.26
C LYS A 70 -2.01 22.66 -4.46
N LYS A 71 -3.15 22.11 -4.91
CA LYS A 71 -4.44 22.30 -4.23
C LYS A 71 -4.48 21.57 -2.89
N LEU A 72 -3.87 20.38 -2.79
CA LEU A 72 -3.87 19.58 -1.57
C LEU A 72 -2.86 20.12 -0.56
N THR A 73 -1.61 20.28 -0.96
CA THR A 73 -0.50 20.55 -0.03
C THR A 73 -0.26 22.03 0.22
N SER A 74 -0.80 22.89 -0.66
CA SER A 74 -0.50 24.33 -0.70
C SER A 74 1.00 24.64 -0.92
N ILE A 75 1.84 23.62 -1.19
CA ILE A 75 3.27 23.81 -1.47
C ILE A 75 3.44 24.45 -2.84
N THR A 76 4.35 25.42 -2.91
CA THR A 76 4.68 26.13 -4.14
C THR A 76 6.08 25.78 -4.65
N MET A 77 6.29 25.93 -5.96
CA MET A 77 7.64 25.75 -6.54
C MET A 77 8.64 26.80 -6.03
N ASP A 78 8.16 27.97 -5.60
CA ASP A 78 9.05 29.00 -5.07
C ASP A 78 9.52 28.69 -3.67
N GLU A 79 8.65 28.12 -2.79
CA GLU A 79 9.09 27.53 -1.51
C GLU A 79 10.13 26.41 -1.74
N ILE A 80 9.84 25.49 -2.66
CA ILE A 80 10.76 24.38 -2.95
C ILE A 80 12.11 24.88 -3.49
N LYS A 81 12.12 25.90 -4.36
CA LYS A 81 13.37 26.47 -4.88
C LYS A 81 14.20 27.14 -3.78
N LYS A 82 13.54 27.85 -2.87
CA LYS A 82 14.17 28.60 -1.80
C LYS A 82 14.71 27.67 -0.72
N ASP A 83 13.84 26.77 -0.18
CA ASP A 83 14.11 26.04 1.06
C ASP A 83 14.29 24.53 0.86
N GLY A 84 14.06 24.02 -0.36
CA GLY A 84 14.19 22.60 -0.67
C GLY A 84 15.64 22.20 -0.92
N VAL A 85 15.95 20.95 -0.56
CA VAL A 85 17.23 20.29 -0.85
C VAL A 85 17.03 19.14 -1.84
N SER A 86 18.09 18.46 -2.28
CA SER A 86 17.96 17.24 -3.08
C SER A 86 17.35 16.11 -2.24
N PHE A 87 16.80 15.07 -2.90
CA PHE A 87 16.29 13.91 -2.19
C PHE A 87 17.36 13.23 -1.34
N GLU A 88 18.59 13.09 -1.85
CA GLU A 88 19.70 12.46 -1.16
C GLU A 88 20.05 13.22 0.13
N ASN A 89 20.09 14.56 0.06
CA ASN A 89 20.37 15.38 1.24
C ASN A 89 19.22 15.31 2.26
N ALA A 90 17.96 15.40 1.80
CA ALA A 90 16.80 15.29 2.69
C ALA A 90 16.75 13.93 3.37
N PHE A 91 17.06 12.85 2.64
CA PHE A 91 17.09 11.50 3.17
C PHE A 91 18.21 11.32 4.21
N SER A 92 19.41 11.87 3.96
CA SER A 92 20.50 11.87 4.95
C SER A 92 20.10 12.62 6.22
N LEU A 93 19.58 13.85 6.07
CA LEU A 93 19.12 14.65 7.22
C LEU A 93 18.03 13.92 8.02
N PHE A 94 17.10 13.23 7.34
CA PHE A 94 16.06 12.46 8.00
C PHE A 94 16.62 11.24 8.73
N SER A 95 17.55 10.52 8.10
CA SER A 95 18.24 9.37 8.72
C SER A 95 19.01 9.81 9.98
N ASP A 96 19.77 10.91 9.89
CA ASP A 96 20.55 11.46 11.00
C ASP A 96 19.64 11.90 12.15
N TRP A 97 18.50 12.55 11.84
CA TRP A 97 17.49 12.95 12.81
C TRP A 97 16.82 11.74 13.50
N CYS A 98 16.56 10.65 12.74
CA CYS A 98 16.04 9.41 13.33
C CYS A 98 16.99 8.84 14.38
N GLY A 99 18.30 8.94 14.15
CA GLY A 99 19.33 8.39 15.02
C GLY A 99 19.44 6.87 14.92
N ASN A 100 20.23 6.30 15.83
CA ASN A 100 20.53 4.85 15.87
C ASN A 100 19.75 4.11 16.97
N ASP A 101 18.75 4.75 17.57
CA ASP A 101 17.93 4.14 18.62
C ASP A 101 17.05 3.01 18.08
N ASP A 102 16.49 2.22 19.00
CA ASP A 102 15.45 1.23 18.62
C ASP A 102 14.15 2.00 18.35
N ASN A 103 13.91 2.34 17.07
CA ASN A 103 12.78 3.12 16.63
C ASN A 103 11.70 2.22 16.01
N LEU A 104 10.42 2.44 16.38
CA LEU A 104 9.27 1.96 15.63
C LEU A 104 8.77 3.07 14.72
N PHE A 105 8.83 2.85 13.41
CA PHE A 105 8.31 3.78 12.41
C PHE A 105 6.83 3.54 12.14
N LEU A 106 6.07 4.62 12.02
CA LEU A 106 4.64 4.57 11.72
C LEU A 106 4.29 5.58 10.62
N THR A 107 3.30 5.23 9.79
CA THR A 107 2.65 6.16 8.85
C THR A 107 1.13 5.93 8.89
N TRP A 108 0.34 6.90 8.43
CA TRP A 108 -1.12 6.74 8.36
C TRP A 108 -1.58 5.73 7.31
N SER A 109 -0.82 5.04 6.68
CA SER A 109 -1.01 3.85 5.86
C SER A 109 0.36 3.44 5.32
N ASN A 110 0.47 2.30 4.71
CA ASN A 110 1.74 1.90 4.11
C ASN A 110 2.10 2.69 2.82
N SER A 111 1.27 3.64 2.38
CA SER A 111 1.51 4.44 1.17
C SER A 111 2.78 5.26 1.27
N ASP A 112 3.02 5.88 2.43
CA ASP A 112 4.19 6.74 2.65
C ASP A 112 5.48 5.92 2.66
N LEU A 113 5.48 4.78 3.36
CA LEU A 113 6.63 3.88 3.33
C LEU A 113 6.90 3.33 1.92
N TYR A 114 5.84 3.01 1.17
CA TYR A 114 5.95 2.60 -0.23
C TYR A 114 6.54 3.71 -1.12
N VAL A 115 6.08 4.96 -0.96
CA VAL A 115 6.59 6.10 -1.74
C VAL A 115 8.03 6.41 -1.36
N LEU A 116 8.38 6.38 -0.06
CA LEU A 116 9.76 6.55 0.41
C LEU A 116 10.67 5.49 -0.20
N SER A 117 10.29 4.22 -0.12
CA SER A 117 11.08 3.09 -0.66
C SER A 117 11.27 3.18 -2.17
N ASN A 118 10.24 3.61 -2.93
CA ASN A 118 10.39 3.82 -4.37
C ASN A 118 11.34 4.97 -4.71
N ASN A 119 11.25 6.10 -3.98
CA ASN A 119 12.17 7.23 -4.19
C ASN A 119 13.60 6.84 -3.80
N PHE A 120 13.76 6.10 -2.69
CA PHE A 120 15.06 5.56 -2.28
C PHE A 120 15.64 4.62 -3.35
N HIS A 121 14.86 3.68 -3.82
CA HIS A 121 15.28 2.76 -4.90
C HIS A 121 15.65 3.51 -6.20
N MET A 122 14.88 4.53 -6.55
CA MET A 122 15.11 5.32 -7.76
C MET A 122 16.40 6.14 -7.70
N ASN A 123 16.76 6.67 -6.53
CA ASN A 123 17.94 7.52 -6.37
C ASN A 123 19.22 6.72 -6.01
N PHE A 124 19.09 5.62 -5.25
CA PHE A 124 20.25 4.85 -4.76
C PHE A 124 20.40 3.46 -5.38
N GLY A 125 19.41 2.98 -6.14
CA GLY A 125 19.43 1.62 -6.73
C GLY A 125 19.29 0.49 -5.70
N LYS A 126 19.00 0.80 -4.43
CA LYS A 126 18.84 -0.15 -3.32
C LYS A 126 17.39 -0.18 -2.87
N SER A 127 16.95 -1.28 -2.29
CA SER A 127 15.58 -1.41 -1.74
C SER A 127 15.55 -1.23 -0.22
N ASN A 128 16.55 -1.73 0.50
CA ASN A 128 16.62 -1.70 1.95
C ASN A 128 16.95 -0.32 2.51
N ILE A 129 16.10 0.17 3.41
CA ILE A 129 16.32 1.43 4.17
C ILE A 129 16.83 1.04 5.56
N ASP A 130 18.14 1.04 5.74
CA ASP A 130 18.83 0.41 6.86
C ASP A 130 18.42 0.91 8.25
N PHE A 131 17.97 2.15 8.39
CA PHE A 131 17.56 2.70 9.69
C PHE A 131 16.08 2.39 10.02
N ILE A 132 15.25 1.98 9.07
CA ILE A 132 13.86 1.54 9.30
C ILE A 132 13.84 0.03 9.53
N LYS A 133 13.97 -0.38 10.79
CA LYS A 133 14.02 -1.81 11.17
C LYS A 133 12.66 -2.37 11.56
N LYS A 134 11.76 -1.53 12.08
CA LYS A 134 10.43 -1.91 12.53
C LYS A 134 9.42 -0.89 12.03
N TYR A 135 8.28 -1.38 11.54
CA TYR A 135 7.24 -0.54 10.97
C TYR A 135 5.85 -1.00 11.44
N CYS A 136 4.96 -0.03 11.61
CA CYS A 136 3.54 -0.25 11.90
C CYS A 136 2.66 0.66 11.02
N ASP A 137 1.64 0.09 10.39
CA ASP A 137 0.58 0.82 9.70
C ASP A 137 -0.37 1.39 10.77
N ALA A 138 -0.23 2.69 11.09
CA ALA A 138 -1.00 3.36 12.13
C ALA A 138 -2.52 3.37 11.82
N GLN A 139 -2.91 3.44 10.54
CA GLN A 139 -4.32 3.37 10.14
C GLN A 139 -4.93 2.02 10.55
N LYS A 140 -4.26 0.90 10.23
CA LYS A 140 -4.76 -0.43 10.61
C LYS A 140 -4.80 -0.61 12.13
N TYR A 141 -3.77 -0.12 12.82
CA TYR A 141 -3.71 -0.18 14.27
C TYR A 141 -4.86 0.61 14.89
N CYS A 142 -5.02 1.89 14.57
CA CYS A 142 -6.08 2.75 15.09
C CYS A 142 -7.48 2.21 14.76
N MET A 143 -7.69 1.75 13.52
CA MET A 143 -8.98 1.17 13.11
C MET A 143 -9.36 -0.08 13.92
N SER A 144 -8.39 -0.82 14.46
CA SER A 144 -8.67 -2.01 15.28
C SER A 144 -9.36 -1.68 16.62
N PHE A 145 -9.44 -0.41 17.00
CA PHE A 145 -10.13 0.08 18.19
C PHE A 145 -11.48 0.76 17.89
N ILE A 146 -11.77 1.03 16.61
CA ILE A 146 -13.02 1.66 16.21
C ILE A 146 -14.06 0.58 15.94
N ALA A 147 -15.06 0.48 16.84
CA ALA A 147 -16.07 -0.60 16.88
C ALA A 147 -17.13 -0.53 15.77
N SER A 148 -16.97 0.24 14.71
CA SER A 148 -17.92 0.23 13.59
C SER A 148 -17.66 -0.99 12.69
N THR A 149 -18.44 -2.01 12.90
CA THR A 149 -18.39 -3.35 12.30
C THR A 149 -18.48 -3.38 10.75
N ASP A 150 -18.78 -2.27 10.11
CA ASP A 150 -18.93 -2.19 8.65
C ASP A 150 -17.74 -1.55 7.91
N CYS A 151 -16.72 -1.06 8.63
CA CYS A 151 -15.53 -0.49 8.00
C CYS A 151 -14.56 -1.56 7.48
N LYS A 152 -14.96 -2.28 6.43
CA LYS A 152 -14.03 -3.03 5.57
C LYS A 152 -13.17 -2.10 4.69
N THR A 153 -13.44 -0.81 4.71
CA THR A 153 -12.76 0.22 3.91
C THR A 153 -11.83 1.04 4.79
N GLN A 154 -10.66 1.33 4.26
CA GLN A 154 -9.73 2.28 4.88
C GLN A 154 -10.41 3.64 5.04
N ILE A 155 -10.27 4.26 6.23
CA ILE A 155 -10.78 5.60 6.51
C ILE A 155 -9.66 6.65 6.40
N SER A 156 -10.01 7.89 6.05
CA SER A 156 -9.03 8.98 6.04
C SER A 156 -8.59 9.34 7.46
N LEU A 157 -7.43 10.00 7.58
CA LEU A 157 -6.92 10.49 8.87
C LEU A 157 -7.93 11.43 9.55
N SER A 158 -8.46 12.39 8.79
CA SER A 158 -9.50 13.31 9.28
C SER A 158 -10.75 12.59 9.81
N LYS A 159 -11.18 11.52 9.13
CA LYS A 159 -12.35 10.75 9.59
C LYS A 159 -12.04 9.94 10.85
N CYS A 160 -10.82 9.41 10.96
CA CYS A 160 -10.39 8.73 12.19
C CYS A 160 -10.33 9.71 13.38
N ALA A 161 -9.74 10.87 13.19
CA ALA A 161 -9.67 11.92 14.22
C ALA A 161 -11.07 12.35 14.67
N GLU A 162 -12.01 12.55 13.73
CA GLU A 162 -13.41 12.85 14.03
C GLU A 162 -14.06 11.74 14.90
N LEU A 163 -13.93 10.47 14.49
CA LEU A 163 -14.48 9.31 15.22
C LEU A 163 -13.87 9.16 16.61
N MET A 164 -12.64 9.61 16.78
CA MET A 164 -11.93 9.60 18.07
C MET A 164 -12.17 10.90 18.88
N ASN A 165 -13.00 11.83 18.43
CA ASN A 165 -13.22 13.14 19.06
C ASN A 165 -11.89 13.88 19.33
N ILE A 166 -11.03 13.91 18.30
CA ILE A 166 -9.79 14.70 18.28
C ILE A 166 -10.09 15.95 17.47
N ASP A 167 -9.89 17.11 18.09
CA ASP A 167 -10.07 18.39 17.42
C ASP A 167 -8.91 18.63 16.46
N VAL A 168 -9.22 18.82 15.19
CA VAL A 168 -8.26 19.00 14.11
C VAL A 168 -8.62 20.22 13.29
N ASP A 169 -7.71 21.17 13.22
CA ASP A 169 -7.82 22.29 12.29
C ASP A 169 -7.65 21.78 10.84
N GLN A 170 -8.79 21.53 10.17
CA GLN A 170 -8.85 21.01 8.82
C GLN A 170 -8.08 21.87 7.80
N SER A 171 -7.88 23.16 8.09
CA SER A 171 -7.14 24.08 7.19
C SER A 171 -5.62 23.84 7.19
N LYS A 172 -5.11 23.16 8.22
CA LYS A 172 -3.70 22.85 8.38
C LYS A 172 -3.31 21.45 7.92
N LEU A 173 -4.28 20.59 7.61
CA LEU A 173 -4.02 19.28 7.03
C LEU A 173 -3.37 19.41 5.64
N HIS A 174 -2.78 18.30 5.20
CA HIS A 174 -2.01 18.21 3.96
C HIS A 174 -0.70 19.03 3.96
N ARG A 175 -0.08 19.10 5.13
CA ARG A 175 1.35 19.41 5.33
C ARG A 175 1.91 18.27 6.17
N ALA A 176 2.92 17.60 5.67
CA ALA A 176 3.42 16.33 6.20
C ALA A 176 3.62 16.33 7.73
N LEU A 177 4.17 17.41 8.32
CA LEU A 177 4.32 17.49 9.77
C LEU A 177 2.98 17.57 10.52
N MET A 178 1.98 18.25 9.97
CA MET A 178 0.67 18.36 10.62
C MET A 178 -0.07 17.03 10.58
N ASP A 179 0.03 16.28 9.49
CA ASP A 179 -0.57 14.96 9.38
C ASP A 179 0.12 13.97 10.35
N CYS A 180 1.43 14.12 10.59
CA CYS A 180 2.13 13.40 11.66
C CYS A 180 1.60 13.73 13.05
N VAL A 181 1.33 15.00 13.35
CA VAL A 181 0.77 15.42 14.64
C VAL A 181 -0.60 14.79 14.86
N VAL A 182 -1.49 14.86 13.87
CA VAL A 182 -2.83 14.27 13.96
C VAL A 182 -2.77 12.74 14.08
N THR A 183 -1.89 12.09 13.31
CA THR A 183 -1.64 10.64 13.42
C THR A 183 -1.14 10.30 14.82
N GLY A 184 -0.25 11.11 15.39
CA GLY A 184 0.26 10.96 16.75
C GLY A 184 -0.84 11.05 17.80
N GLU A 185 -1.73 12.00 17.69
CA GLU A 185 -2.87 12.13 18.62
C GLU A 185 -3.84 10.94 18.50
N CYS A 186 -4.12 10.46 17.28
CA CYS A 186 -4.90 9.24 17.08
C CYS A 186 -4.22 8.03 17.72
N PHE A 187 -2.91 7.87 17.51
CA PHE A 187 -2.12 6.78 18.05
C PHE A 187 -2.08 6.81 19.59
N LYS A 188 -1.80 7.96 20.20
CA LYS A 188 -1.80 8.14 21.67
C LYS A 188 -3.12 7.75 22.28
N LYS A 189 -4.23 8.17 21.68
CA LYS A 189 -5.59 7.95 22.22
C LYS A 189 -5.97 6.49 22.39
N VAL A 190 -5.41 5.62 21.53
CA VAL A 190 -5.70 4.18 21.53
C VAL A 190 -4.49 3.32 21.86
N PHE A 191 -3.45 3.94 22.44
CA PHE A 191 -2.19 3.24 22.69
C PHE A 191 -2.37 2.07 23.66
N ASP A 192 -2.06 0.89 23.18
CA ASP A 192 -1.99 -0.36 23.92
C ASP A 192 -0.74 -1.11 23.47
N LYS A 193 0.26 -1.19 24.38
CA LYS A 193 1.57 -1.76 24.09
C LYS A 193 1.52 -3.24 23.70
N ASP A 194 0.60 -4.01 24.27
CA ASP A 194 0.50 -5.44 23.99
C ASP A 194 -0.22 -5.68 22.65
N LYS A 195 -1.27 -4.95 22.38
CA LYS A 195 -1.97 -5.02 21.10
C LYS A 195 -1.10 -4.53 19.94
N LEU A 196 -0.29 -3.49 20.17
CA LEU A 196 0.62 -2.94 19.16
C LEU A 196 1.60 -3.97 18.62
N LYS A 197 2.09 -4.91 19.45
CA LYS A 197 3.00 -5.99 19.04
C LYS A 197 2.48 -6.78 17.83
N GLY A 198 1.17 -6.98 17.74
CA GLY A 198 0.53 -7.69 16.62
C GLY A 198 0.49 -6.92 15.29
N PHE A 199 0.87 -5.63 15.30
CA PHE A 199 0.89 -4.76 14.11
C PHE A 199 2.29 -4.35 13.68
N ILE A 200 3.33 -4.78 14.44
CA ILE A 200 4.72 -4.48 14.11
C ILE A 200 5.22 -5.47 13.08
N HIS A 201 5.85 -4.95 12.04
CA HIS A 201 6.55 -5.70 11.01
C HIS A 201 8.05 -5.44 11.13
N ASP A 202 8.85 -6.49 11.10
CA ASP A 202 10.29 -6.36 10.91
C ASP A 202 10.57 -6.02 9.45
N CYS A 203 11.39 -4.99 9.23
CA CYS A 203 11.71 -4.44 7.91
C CYS A 203 13.13 -4.86 7.51
N ASP A 204 13.23 -6.01 6.90
CA ASP A 204 14.46 -6.49 6.26
C ASP A 204 14.47 -6.20 4.74
N ASN A 205 15.47 -6.67 4.04
CA ASN A 205 15.58 -6.51 2.59
C ASN A 205 14.39 -7.13 1.83
N ASP A 206 13.94 -8.32 2.25
CA ASP A 206 12.80 -9.01 1.63
C ASP A 206 11.51 -8.20 1.82
N TYR A 207 11.30 -7.59 3.00
CA TYR A 207 10.16 -6.71 3.28
C TYR A 207 10.12 -5.53 2.30
N PHE A 208 11.24 -4.82 2.11
CA PHE A 208 11.30 -3.66 1.21
C PHE A 208 11.18 -4.06 -0.27
N GLU A 209 11.82 -5.13 -0.70
CA GLU A 209 11.68 -5.64 -2.07
C GLU A 209 10.23 -6.02 -2.37
N ARG A 210 9.58 -6.71 -1.44
CA ARG A 210 8.16 -7.06 -1.52
C ARG A 210 7.26 -5.83 -1.55
N LEU A 211 7.56 -4.82 -0.72
CA LEU A 211 6.80 -3.57 -0.65
C LEU A 211 6.77 -2.84 -1.99
N ILE A 212 7.91 -2.71 -2.66
CA ILE A 212 8.01 -2.00 -3.95
C ILE A 212 7.72 -2.88 -5.18
N TYR A 213 7.55 -4.20 -4.99
CA TYR A 213 7.31 -5.11 -6.09
C TYR A 213 5.99 -4.80 -6.80
N LYS A 214 6.08 -4.55 -8.09
CA LYS A 214 4.91 -4.26 -8.91
C LYS A 214 4.32 -5.55 -9.49
N ASN A 215 3.21 -5.99 -8.95
CA ASN A 215 2.46 -7.10 -9.50
C ASN A 215 2.05 -6.85 -10.96
N THR A 216 2.23 -7.83 -11.83
CA THR A 216 1.85 -7.76 -13.24
C THR A 216 0.84 -8.85 -13.60
N TYR A 217 -0.13 -8.50 -14.45
CA TYR A 217 -1.09 -9.49 -14.94
C TYR A 217 -0.46 -10.36 -16.03
N ILE A 218 -0.78 -11.65 -16.00
CA ILE A 218 -0.41 -12.61 -17.03
C ILE A 218 -1.54 -12.64 -18.05
N ASN A 219 -1.25 -12.21 -19.28
CA ASN A 219 -2.23 -12.08 -20.36
C ASN A 219 -2.07 -13.16 -21.45
N LYS A 220 -1.07 -14.02 -21.32
CA LYS A 220 -0.87 -15.19 -22.20
C LYS A 220 -1.41 -16.46 -21.53
N PRO A 221 -2.09 -17.35 -22.26
CA PRO A 221 -2.71 -18.56 -21.70
C PRO A 221 -1.67 -19.53 -21.12
N ASN A 222 -0.41 -19.47 -21.60
CA ASN A 222 0.74 -20.19 -21.09
C ASN A 222 1.86 -19.18 -20.84
N ALA A 223 2.37 -19.17 -19.62
CA ALA A 223 3.51 -18.34 -19.22
C ALA A 223 4.28 -19.08 -18.14
N ASN A 224 5.53 -18.67 -17.88
CA ASN A 224 6.34 -19.29 -16.83
C ASN A 224 5.58 -19.28 -15.49
N GLY A 225 5.36 -20.46 -14.91
CA GLY A 225 4.60 -20.67 -13.67
C GLY A 225 3.06 -20.56 -13.79
N PHE A 226 2.50 -20.51 -15.01
CA PHE A 226 1.06 -20.46 -15.23
C PHE A 226 0.65 -21.17 -16.53
N SER A 227 -0.31 -22.07 -16.42
CA SER A 227 -1.03 -22.62 -17.56
C SER A 227 -2.54 -22.53 -17.33
N LEU A 228 -3.24 -21.93 -18.30
CA LEU A 228 -4.68 -21.79 -18.24
C LEU A 228 -5.40 -23.14 -18.31
N ARG A 229 -4.72 -24.18 -18.87
CA ARG A 229 -5.26 -25.55 -18.97
C ARG A 229 -5.35 -26.24 -17.62
N ASP A 230 -4.51 -25.83 -16.66
CA ASP A 230 -4.44 -26.42 -15.33
C ASP A 230 -5.51 -25.83 -14.37
N VAL A 231 -6.31 -24.88 -14.86
CA VAL A 231 -7.36 -24.25 -14.05
C VAL A 231 -8.65 -25.04 -14.15
N GLU A 232 -9.02 -25.70 -13.07
CA GLU A 232 -10.24 -26.46 -12.96
C GLU A 232 -11.42 -25.63 -12.43
N PHE A 233 -12.64 -26.00 -12.83
CA PHE A 233 -13.86 -25.35 -12.37
C PHE A 233 -14.87 -26.38 -11.89
N THR A 234 -15.48 -26.06 -10.76
CA THR A 234 -16.48 -26.89 -10.10
C THR A 234 -17.86 -26.26 -10.19
N CYS A 235 -18.87 -27.05 -10.44
CA CYS A 235 -20.25 -26.60 -10.49
C CYS A 235 -20.75 -26.21 -9.11
N THR A 236 -21.22 -24.98 -8.94
CA THR A 236 -21.77 -24.49 -7.67
C THR A 236 -23.10 -25.12 -7.28
N ASN A 237 -23.69 -25.97 -8.14
CA ASN A 237 -24.99 -26.63 -7.90
C ASN A 237 -24.87 -28.12 -7.51
N CYS A 238 -23.87 -28.84 -8.04
CA CYS A 238 -23.74 -30.29 -7.82
C CYS A 238 -22.27 -30.74 -7.70
N GLU A 239 -21.36 -29.81 -7.54
CA GLU A 239 -19.93 -30.02 -7.29
C GLU A 239 -19.17 -30.83 -8.36
N SER A 240 -19.82 -31.16 -9.46
CA SER A 240 -19.18 -31.86 -10.58
C SER A 240 -18.35 -30.90 -11.44
N SER A 241 -17.41 -31.42 -12.23
CA SER A 241 -16.54 -30.63 -13.09
C SER A 241 -17.32 -29.85 -14.16
N ILE A 242 -16.78 -28.73 -14.59
CA ILE A 242 -17.29 -27.91 -15.67
C ILE A 242 -16.38 -28.06 -16.88
N ARG A 243 -16.93 -28.57 -18.01
CA ARG A 243 -16.21 -28.59 -19.29
C ARG A 243 -16.36 -27.27 -20.03
N LEU A 244 -15.33 -26.86 -20.75
CA LEU A 244 -15.34 -25.65 -21.59
C LEU A 244 -16.23 -25.88 -22.83
N ILE A 245 -17.04 -24.89 -23.19
CA ILE A 245 -17.80 -24.84 -24.44
C ILE A 245 -17.07 -24.06 -25.52
N LYS A 246 -16.28 -23.04 -25.11
CA LYS A 246 -15.50 -22.19 -25.98
C LYS A 246 -14.08 -22.04 -25.45
N PRO A 247 -13.10 -21.68 -26.30
CA PRO A 247 -11.79 -21.24 -25.82
C PRO A 247 -11.88 -20.01 -24.92
N PHE A 248 -10.85 -19.80 -24.10
CA PHE A 248 -10.72 -18.57 -23.33
C PHE A 248 -10.34 -17.39 -24.21
N GLU A 249 -10.97 -16.27 -23.97
CA GLU A 249 -10.62 -14.95 -24.52
C GLU A 249 -10.07 -14.08 -23.40
N ASN A 250 -9.01 -13.30 -23.66
CA ASN A 250 -8.48 -12.33 -22.68
C ASN A 250 -9.10 -10.95 -22.93
N SER A 251 -9.64 -10.36 -21.89
CA SER A 251 -10.14 -8.98 -21.89
C SER A 251 -9.91 -8.35 -20.53
N ASN A 252 -9.28 -7.19 -20.49
CA ASN A 252 -8.96 -6.45 -19.26
C ASN A 252 -8.27 -7.33 -18.21
N ASN A 253 -7.16 -7.97 -18.59
CA ASN A 253 -6.37 -8.84 -17.71
C ASN A 253 -7.17 -10.02 -17.11
N THR A 254 -8.23 -10.46 -17.76
CA THR A 254 -9.05 -11.55 -17.29
C THR A 254 -9.36 -12.49 -18.46
N PHE A 255 -9.03 -13.76 -18.32
CA PHE A 255 -9.44 -14.80 -19.24
C PHE A 255 -10.90 -15.14 -18.95
N LYS A 256 -11.72 -15.14 -19.97
CA LYS A 256 -13.17 -15.36 -19.89
C LYS A 256 -13.58 -16.43 -20.89
N THR A 257 -14.47 -17.32 -20.47
CA THR A 257 -15.10 -18.30 -21.37
C THR A 257 -16.44 -18.77 -20.82
N ILE A 258 -17.02 -19.72 -21.50
CA ILE A 258 -18.28 -20.37 -21.15
C ILE A 258 -18.00 -21.86 -20.95
N GLY A 259 -18.58 -22.42 -19.89
CA GLY A 259 -18.54 -23.83 -19.60
C GLY A 259 -19.93 -24.41 -19.25
N ALA A 260 -20.07 -25.71 -19.32
CA ALA A 260 -21.24 -26.45 -18.87
C ALA A 260 -20.84 -27.54 -17.88
N CYS A 261 -21.64 -27.70 -16.82
CA CYS A 261 -21.48 -28.79 -15.89
C CYS A 261 -21.66 -30.14 -16.59
N THR A 262 -20.75 -31.06 -16.33
CA THR A 262 -20.81 -32.42 -16.94
C THR A 262 -21.97 -33.26 -16.45
N LYS A 263 -22.50 -32.97 -15.25
CA LYS A 263 -23.61 -33.73 -14.64
C LYS A 263 -24.98 -33.06 -14.81
N CYS A 264 -25.13 -31.80 -14.41
CA CYS A 264 -26.42 -31.11 -14.42
C CYS A 264 -26.63 -30.20 -15.64
N ASN A 265 -25.69 -30.14 -16.56
CA ASN A 265 -25.68 -29.34 -17.79
C ASN A 265 -25.92 -27.83 -17.60
N LYS A 266 -25.85 -27.33 -16.36
CA LYS A 266 -25.95 -25.91 -16.04
C LYS A 266 -24.78 -25.13 -16.64
N LYS A 267 -25.06 -23.99 -17.27
CA LYS A 267 -24.03 -23.15 -17.93
C LYS A 267 -23.50 -22.07 -17.04
N PHE A 268 -22.21 -21.77 -17.21
CA PHE A 268 -21.45 -20.83 -16.40
C PHE A 268 -20.63 -19.91 -17.28
N TRP A 269 -20.52 -18.64 -16.84
CA TRP A 269 -19.41 -17.79 -17.18
C TRP A 269 -18.22 -18.18 -16.30
N LEU A 270 -17.08 -18.44 -16.93
CA LEU A 270 -15.83 -18.79 -16.24
C LEU A 270 -14.84 -17.65 -16.40
N TYR A 271 -14.21 -17.29 -15.31
CA TYR A 271 -13.24 -16.21 -15.26
C TYR A 271 -11.96 -16.72 -14.60
N VAL A 272 -10.82 -16.39 -15.19
CA VAL A 272 -9.50 -16.64 -14.60
C VAL A 272 -8.69 -15.35 -14.66
N ARG A 273 -8.05 -15.02 -13.57
CA ARG A 273 -7.09 -13.93 -13.49
C ARG A 273 -5.82 -14.44 -12.86
N ALA A 274 -4.70 -14.29 -13.56
CA ALA A 274 -3.39 -14.67 -13.07
C ALA A 274 -2.52 -13.43 -12.92
N LYS A 275 -1.80 -13.35 -11.79
CA LYS A 275 -0.87 -12.27 -11.47
C LYS A 275 0.48 -12.86 -11.11
N ARG A 276 1.54 -12.25 -11.61
CA ARG A 276 2.88 -12.45 -11.11
C ARG A 276 3.07 -11.53 -9.91
N THR A 277 3.26 -12.13 -8.75
CA THR A 277 3.53 -11.46 -7.46
C THR A 277 5.00 -11.67 -7.08
N TYR A 278 5.45 -11.07 -6.02
CA TYR A 278 6.78 -11.29 -5.46
C TYR A 278 7.02 -12.78 -5.15
N ASP A 279 6.04 -13.45 -4.55
CA ASP A 279 6.10 -14.86 -4.14
C ASP A 279 5.85 -15.87 -5.26
N GLY A 280 5.64 -15.41 -6.51
CA GLY A 280 5.36 -16.29 -7.64
C GLY A 280 4.07 -15.92 -8.38
N VAL A 281 3.31 -16.92 -8.81
CA VAL A 281 2.07 -16.68 -9.58
C VAL A 281 0.84 -16.99 -8.73
N THR A 282 -0.03 -15.98 -8.61
CA THR A 282 -1.33 -16.14 -7.95
C THR A 282 -2.41 -16.25 -9.01
N VAL A 283 -3.23 -17.31 -8.94
CA VAL A 283 -4.35 -17.55 -9.86
C VAL A 283 -5.66 -17.46 -9.08
N THR A 284 -6.60 -16.67 -9.59
CA THR A 284 -7.96 -16.59 -9.07
C THR A 284 -8.93 -17.03 -10.15
N SER A 285 -9.82 -17.95 -9.84
CA SER A 285 -10.86 -18.43 -10.75
C SER A 285 -12.25 -18.22 -10.15
N LYS A 286 -13.25 -18.03 -11.04
CA LYS A 286 -14.64 -17.87 -10.64
C LYS A 286 -15.57 -18.48 -11.68
N ALA A 287 -16.54 -19.26 -11.23
CA ALA A 287 -17.65 -19.74 -12.04
C ALA A 287 -18.95 -19.02 -11.62
N VAL A 288 -19.62 -18.36 -12.56
CA VAL A 288 -20.86 -17.62 -12.33
C VAL A 288 -21.97 -18.25 -13.16
N ALA A 289 -22.99 -18.79 -12.50
CA ALA A 289 -24.11 -19.44 -13.17
C ALA A 289 -24.85 -18.46 -14.09
N MET A 290 -25.17 -18.90 -15.31
CA MET A 290 -25.96 -18.11 -16.25
C MET A 290 -27.44 -18.19 -15.90
N ASN A 291 -28.14 -17.07 -16.11
CA ASN A 291 -29.61 -17.11 -16.07
C ASN A 291 -30.16 -17.88 -17.28
N LYS A 292 -31.37 -18.48 -17.13
CA LYS A 292 -32.01 -19.32 -18.16
C LYS A 292 -32.07 -18.65 -19.53
N ARG A 293 -32.41 -17.36 -19.62
CA ARG A 293 -32.54 -16.62 -20.89
C ARG A 293 -31.22 -16.53 -21.68
N ARG A 294 -30.07 -16.37 -20.98
CA ARG A 294 -28.75 -16.35 -21.63
C ARG A 294 -28.23 -17.73 -21.96
N ALA A 295 -28.51 -18.72 -21.10
CA ALA A 295 -28.12 -20.11 -21.33
C ALA A 295 -28.76 -20.66 -22.64
N ASN A 296 -30.06 -20.41 -22.88
CA ASN A 296 -30.78 -20.86 -24.09
C ASN A 296 -30.25 -20.22 -25.39
N LYS A 297 -29.77 -18.94 -25.34
CA LYS A 297 -29.15 -18.28 -26.51
C LYS A 297 -27.84 -18.94 -26.96
N ILE A 298 -27.16 -19.63 -26.08
CA ILE A 298 -25.90 -20.32 -26.39
C ILE A 298 -26.17 -21.64 -27.07
N ASP A 299 -27.21 -22.36 -26.64
CA ASP A 299 -27.62 -23.63 -27.29
C ASP A 299 -27.97 -23.45 -28.77
N THR A 300 -28.65 -22.34 -29.09
CA THR A 300 -29.02 -22.03 -30.48
C THR A 300 -27.86 -21.56 -31.37
N LYS A 301 -26.74 -21.08 -30.79
CA LYS A 301 -25.54 -20.66 -31.55
C LYS A 301 -24.48 -21.76 -31.71
N CYS A 302 -24.49 -22.79 -30.87
CA CYS A 302 -23.54 -23.91 -30.96
C CYS A 302 -24.04 -25.06 -31.83
N LEU A 303 -25.28 -24.96 -32.34
CA LEU A 303 -25.90 -25.91 -33.26
C LEU A 303 -25.89 -25.43 -34.73
N LYS A 304 -25.24 -24.31 -35.02
CA LYS A 304 -24.88 -23.81 -36.34
C LYS A 304 -23.36 -23.77 -36.45
#